data_e126b74810af89123e18e2177f6ae9db
#
_entry.id   e126b74810af89123e18e2177f6ae9db
#
_cell.length_a   1.000
_cell.length_b   1.000
_cell.length_c   1.000
_cell.angle_alpha   90.00
_cell.angle_beta   90.00
_cell.angle_gamma   90.00
#
_symmetry.space_group_name_H-M   'P 1'
#
loop_
_entity.id
_entity.type
_entity.pdbx_description
1 polymer ?
#
loop_
_entity_poly.entity_id
_entity_poly.type
_entity_poly.pdbx_seq_one_letter_code
_entity_poly.pdbx_strand_id
1 'polypeptide(L)'
;KAFPTAPKSWAVVFEEQKLGDGKSNKGRVQAFDGPIYIADAALYLMAKKPELGIKDPYELNEEQYAAVLELLRQQHPLVHRYWHDANVAVQDFTNEGVVVSGSWPFQVNTLVANQQPIASVVPDEGATGWADTTMLAANAKHPNCAYKWMEWSLNAKVQGDVAAWFGSVPAVPAACKGNALLTDTGCATNGFDNFDKIHFWRTPEAACAQGTCVPYSRWATDYVAVMGG
;
A
#
# COMPACT_ATOMS: atom_id res chain seq x y z
N LYS A 1 20.79 4.73 7.68
CA LYS A 1 21.59 3.90 8.64
C LYS A 1 20.84 2.65 9.06
N ALA A 2 19.49 2.73 9.26
CA ALA A 2 18.68 1.57 9.64
C ALA A 2 18.74 0.46 8.59
N PHE A 3 18.70 0.84 7.32
CA PHE A 3 18.82 -0.05 6.17
C PHE A 3 19.99 0.40 5.29
N PRO A 4 21.15 -0.26 5.37
CA PRO A 4 22.27 0.00 4.43
C PRO A 4 21.90 -0.33 2.99
N THR A 5 20.99 -1.30 2.80
CA THR A 5 20.36 -1.67 1.54
C THR A 5 18.86 -1.73 1.76
N ALA A 6 18.07 -1.26 0.80
CA ALA A 6 16.61 -1.31 0.88
C ALA A 6 16.14 -2.77 1.07
N PRO A 7 15.28 -3.05 2.07
CA PRO A 7 14.73 -4.40 2.28
C PRO A 7 13.82 -4.80 1.12
N LYS A 8 13.76 -6.10 0.81
CA LYS A 8 12.96 -6.62 -0.30
C LYS A 8 11.74 -7.43 0.15
N SER A 9 11.47 -7.47 1.44
CA SER A 9 10.40 -8.29 2.03
C SER A 9 9.62 -7.51 3.07
N TRP A 10 8.35 -7.80 3.19
CA TRP A 10 7.47 -7.36 4.26
C TRP A 10 7.94 -7.79 5.65
N ALA A 11 8.87 -8.74 5.76
CA ALA A 11 9.39 -9.21 7.05
C ALA A 11 9.83 -8.06 7.97
N VAL A 12 10.41 -6.97 7.41
CA VAL A 12 10.87 -5.82 8.21
C VAL A 12 9.72 -5.01 8.84
N VAL A 13 8.51 -5.20 8.34
CA VAL A 13 7.29 -4.55 8.83
C VAL A 13 6.54 -5.46 9.79
N PHE A 14 6.52 -6.78 9.53
CA PHE A 14 5.73 -7.74 10.30
C PHE A 14 6.50 -8.49 11.39
N GLU A 15 7.83 -8.56 11.31
CA GLU A 15 8.64 -9.32 12.26
C GLU A 15 9.61 -8.41 13.04
N GLU A 16 9.84 -8.69 14.31
CA GLU A 16 10.88 -8.00 15.07
C GLU A 16 12.25 -8.36 14.54
N GLN A 17 13.04 -7.34 14.19
CA GLN A 17 14.37 -7.51 13.62
C GLN A 17 15.35 -6.49 14.19
N LYS A 18 16.62 -6.90 14.31
CA LYS A 18 17.73 -5.99 14.54
C LYS A 18 18.15 -5.38 13.20
N LEU A 19 18.11 -4.05 13.12
CA LEU A 19 18.41 -3.29 11.91
C LEU A 19 19.92 -2.98 11.78
N GLY A 20 20.32 -2.44 10.63
CA GLY A 20 21.70 -2.09 10.33
C GLY A 20 22.32 -1.03 11.26
N ASP A 21 21.51 -0.23 11.92
CA ASP A 21 21.94 0.71 12.96
C ASP A 21 22.13 0.06 14.35
N GLY A 22 21.99 -1.25 14.45
CA GLY A 22 22.15 -2.03 15.67
C GLY A 22 20.94 -2.01 16.61
N LYS A 23 19.86 -1.30 16.27
CA LYS A 23 18.62 -1.21 17.08
C LYS A 23 17.54 -2.14 16.54
N SER A 24 16.56 -2.51 17.39
CA SER A 24 15.34 -3.19 16.95
C SER A 24 14.46 -2.25 16.12
N ASN A 25 13.62 -2.81 15.23
CA ASN A 25 12.54 -2.08 14.58
C ASN A 25 11.34 -1.83 15.51
N LYS A 26 11.35 -2.35 16.74
CA LYS A 26 10.26 -2.17 17.71
C LYS A 26 10.01 -0.69 18.02
N GLY A 27 8.74 -0.27 17.90
CA GLY A 27 8.33 1.13 18.05
C GLY A 27 8.83 2.05 16.93
N ARG A 28 9.25 1.48 15.77
CA ARG A 28 9.82 2.25 14.65
C ARG A 28 9.17 1.88 13.31
N VAL A 29 8.09 1.09 13.35
CA VAL A 29 7.28 0.68 12.19
C VAL A 29 6.03 1.55 12.15
N GLN A 30 5.55 1.87 10.96
CA GLN A 30 4.19 2.37 10.76
C GLN A 30 3.36 1.35 9.99
N ALA A 31 2.06 1.30 10.28
CA ALA A 31 1.08 0.51 9.55
C ALA A 31 -0.09 1.42 9.15
N PHE A 32 -0.77 1.09 8.05
CA PHE A 32 -2.00 1.79 7.66
C PHE A 32 -3.15 1.38 8.59
N ASP A 33 -3.99 2.32 9.00
CA ASP A 33 -5.10 2.06 9.94
C ASP A 33 -6.36 1.48 9.27
N GLY A 34 -6.37 1.37 7.94
CA GLY A 34 -7.50 0.80 7.22
C GLY A 34 -7.52 -0.73 7.26
N PRO A 35 -8.70 -1.37 7.44
CA PRO A 35 -8.82 -2.83 7.53
C PRO A 35 -8.28 -3.59 6.30
N ILE A 36 -8.20 -2.93 5.15
CA ILE A 36 -7.64 -3.53 3.93
C ILE A 36 -6.16 -3.90 4.08
N TYR A 37 -5.45 -3.33 5.07
CA TYR A 37 -4.07 -3.69 5.41
C TYR A 37 -3.90 -5.16 5.82
N ILE A 38 -4.99 -5.83 6.22
CA ILE A 38 -5.01 -7.27 6.45
C ILE A 38 -4.55 -8.04 5.19
N ALA A 39 -4.85 -7.51 3.98
CA ALA A 39 -4.43 -8.13 2.73
C ALA A 39 -2.91 -8.06 2.52
N ASP A 40 -2.21 -7.00 2.96
CA ASP A 40 -0.73 -6.95 2.91
C ASP A 40 -0.10 -8.01 3.82
N ALA A 41 -0.68 -8.23 5.01
CA ALA A 41 -0.26 -9.30 5.90
C ALA A 41 -0.55 -10.70 5.31
N ALA A 42 -1.66 -10.85 4.59
CA ALA A 42 -1.98 -12.09 3.88
C ALA A 42 -0.98 -12.36 2.75
N LEU A 43 -0.58 -11.35 1.95
CA LEU A 43 0.46 -11.48 0.93
C LEU A 43 1.78 -11.96 1.53
N TYR A 44 2.18 -11.40 2.66
CA TYR A 44 3.36 -11.87 3.35
C TYR A 44 3.26 -13.35 3.75
N LEU A 45 2.12 -13.76 4.34
CA LEU A 45 1.90 -15.16 4.73
C LEU A 45 1.78 -16.11 3.53
N MET A 46 1.29 -15.66 2.38
CA MET A 46 1.29 -16.48 1.14
C MET A 46 2.71 -16.96 0.79
N ALA A 47 3.71 -16.11 0.97
CA ALA A 47 5.10 -16.45 0.70
C ALA A 47 5.76 -17.17 1.89
N LYS A 48 5.51 -16.70 3.12
CA LYS A 48 6.17 -17.17 4.34
C LYS A 48 5.65 -18.50 4.85
N LYS A 49 4.33 -18.77 4.67
CA LYS A 49 3.63 -19.97 5.13
C LYS A 49 2.77 -20.57 4.01
N PRO A 50 3.38 -21.11 2.94
CA PRO A 50 2.64 -21.64 1.79
C PRO A 50 1.71 -22.81 2.17
N GLU A 51 1.93 -23.47 3.29
CA GLU A 51 1.07 -24.52 3.84
C GLU A 51 -0.33 -24.03 4.22
N LEU A 52 -0.51 -22.72 4.45
CA LEU A 52 -1.84 -22.13 4.66
C LEU A 52 -2.70 -22.14 3.39
N GLY A 53 -2.08 -22.32 2.22
CA GLY A 53 -2.80 -22.44 0.95
C GLY A 53 -3.57 -21.17 0.54
N ILE A 54 -3.20 -19.99 1.04
CA ILE A 54 -3.79 -18.70 0.63
C ILE A 54 -3.51 -18.52 -0.86
N LYS A 55 -4.56 -18.31 -1.67
CA LYS A 55 -4.48 -18.08 -3.12
C LYS A 55 -4.70 -16.64 -3.51
N ASP A 56 -5.48 -15.94 -2.71
CA ASP A 56 -5.90 -14.57 -2.93
C ASP A 56 -5.91 -13.84 -1.58
N PRO A 57 -5.24 -12.69 -1.43
CA PRO A 57 -5.15 -12.00 -0.15
C PRO A 57 -6.51 -11.43 0.33
N TYR A 58 -7.52 -11.35 -0.55
CA TYR A 58 -8.86 -10.87 -0.23
C TYR A 58 -9.87 -11.99 0.01
N GLU A 59 -9.52 -13.25 -0.26
CA GLU A 59 -10.36 -14.41 -0.09
C GLU A 59 -9.78 -15.35 0.98
N LEU A 60 -9.97 -15.02 2.25
CA LEU A 60 -9.44 -15.76 3.38
C LEU A 60 -10.54 -16.56 4.06
N ASN A 61 -10.36 -17.88 4.21
CA ASN A 61 -11.20 -18.68 5.09
C ASN A 61 -10.86 -18.40 6.57
N GLU A 62 -11.62 -18.95 7.52
CA GLU A 62 -11.46 -18.67 8.96
C GLU A 62 -10.05 -19.01 9.48
N GLU A 63 -9.45 -20.13 9.04
CA GLU A 63 -8.12 -20.54 9.46
C GLU A 63 -7.03 -19.57 8.93
N GLN A 64 -7.09 -19.27 7.64
CA GLN A 64 -6.17 -18.32 6.98
C GLN A 64 -6.28 -16.93 7.63
N TYR A 65 -7.52 -16.47 7.82
CA TYR A 65 -7.81 -15.20 8.45
C TYR A 65 -7.29 -15.12 9.88
N ALA A 66 -7.50 -16.15 10.69
CA ALA A 66 -6.98 -16.22 12.06
C ALA A 66 -5.45 -16.15 12.08
N ALA A 67 -4.77 -16.83 11.14
CA ALA A 67 -3.30 -16.77 11.03
C ALA A 67 -2.81 -15.36 10.65
N VAL A 68 -3.53 -14.66 9.77
CA VAL A 68 -3.21 -13.28 9.38
C VAL A 68 -3.41 -12.32 10.56
N LEU A 69 -4.51 -12.43 11.31
CA LEU A 69 -4.73 -11.60 12.50
C LEU A 69 -3.69 -11.85 13.59
N GLU A 70 -3.24 -13.08 13.75
CA GLU A 70 -2.17 -13.41 14.70
C GLU A 70 -0.85 -12.73 14.32
N LEU A 71 -0.49 -12.72 13.02
CA LEU A 71 0.66 -11.98 12.54
C LEU A 71 0.54 -10.48 12.87
N LEU A 72 -0.63 -9.89 12.65
CA LEU A 72 -0.86 -8.46 12.95
C LEU A 72 -0.81 -8.15 14.45
N ARG A 73 -1.27 -9.07 15.32
CA ARG A 73 -1.08 -8.94 16.78
C ARG A 73 0.39 -8.99 17.16
N GLN A 74 1.18 -9.85 16.51
CA GLN A 74 2.64 -9.92 16.72
C GLN A 74 3.34 -8.66 16.20
N GLN A 75 2.84 -8.04 15.13
CA GLN A 75 3.33 -6.76 14.62
C GLN A 75 3.02 -5.60 15.57
N HIS A 76 1.89 -5.61 16.26
CA HIS A 76 1.40 -4.47 17.06
C HIS A 76 2.48 -3.86 17.98
N PRO A 77 3.29 -4.61 18.73
CA PRO A 77 4.36 -4.05 19.56
C PRO A 77 5.49 -3.36 18.77
N LEU A 78 5.58 -3.58 17.46
CA LEU A 78 6.57 -2.95 16.58
C LEU A 78 6.10 -1.59 16.10
N VAL A 79 4.76 -1.38 16.09
CA VAL A 79 4.13 -0.22 15.48
C VAL A 79 4.29 1.00 16.38
N HIS A 80 4.89 2.05 15.82
CA HIS A 80 4.91 3.39 16.41
C HIS A 80 3.53 4.05 16.28
N ARG A 81 2.93 3.95 15.09
CA ARG A 81 1.63 4.54 14.76
C ARG A 81 0.91 3.75 13.68
N TYR A 82 -0.38 3.54 13.89
CA TYR A 82 -1.31 3.26 12.81
C TYR A 82 -1.72 4.59 12.19
N TRP A 83 -1.24 4.86 10.98
CA TRP A 83 -1.43 6.15 10.34
C TRP A 83 -2.71 6.18 9.50
N HIS A 84 -3.44 7.29 9.60
CA HIS A 84 -4.60 7.63 8.78
C HIS A 84 -4.27 8.77 7.82
N ASP A 85 -3.65 9.82 8.33
CA ASP A 85 -3.22 10.99 7.56
C ASP A 85 -1.80 10.78 7.03
N ALA A 86 -1.66 10.88 5.69
CA ALA A 86 -0.40 10.69 5.00
C ALA A 86 0.67 11.73 5.38
N ASN A 87 0.26 12.97 5.73
CA ASN A 87 1.20 14.02 6.16
C ASN A 87 1.74 13.73 7.57
N VAL A 88 0.89 13.19 8.46
CA VAL A 88 1.35 12.72 9.78
C VAL A 88 2.34 11.58 9.62
N ALA A 89 2.08 10.65 8.70
CA ALA A 89 3.03 9.57 8.39
C ALA A 89 4.38 10.10 7.92
N VAL A 90 4.40 11.13 7.07
CA VAL A 90 5.64 11.83 6.63
C VAL A 90 6.37 12.46 7.82
N GLN A 91 5.65 13.12 8.73
CA GLN A 91 6.24 13.76 9.91
C GLN A 91 6.88 12.75 10.86
N ASP A 92 6.28 11.57 11.05
CA ASP A 92 6.83 10.52 11.89
C ASP A 92 8.20 10.02 11.38
N PHE A 93 8.37 9.89 10.06
CA PHE A 93 9.68 9.58 9.48
C PHE A 93 10.72 10.67 9.75
N THR A 94 10.31 11.92 9.78
CA THR A 94 11.23 13.06 9.97
C THR A 94 11.57 13.28 11.43
N ASN A 95 10.60 13.14 12.34
CA ASN A 95 10.70 13.64 13.70
C ASN A 95 10.62 12.55 14.78
N GLU A 96 9.94 11.42 14.52
CA GLU A 96 9.60 10.42 15.55
C GLU A 96 10.45 9.14 15.45
N GLY A 97 11.41 9.09 14.52
CA GLY A 97 12.34 7.96 14.40
C GLY A 97 11.75 6.71 13.75
N VAL A 98 10.62 6.83 13.05
CA VAL A 98 10.11 5.77 12.18
C VAL A 98 11.10 5.49 11.07
N VAL A 99 11.28 4.23 10.72
CA VAL A 99 12.28 3.78 9.73
C VAL A 99 11.70 2.93 8.62
N VAL A 100 10.50 2.39 8.81
CA VAL A 100 9.80 1.57 7.80
C VAL A 100 8.29 1.71 7.94
N SER A 101 7.60 1.70 6.82
CA SER A 101 6.14 1.82 6.75
C SER A 101 5.58 1.12 5.53
N GLY A 102 4.38 0.56 5.63
CA GLY A 102 3.49 0.43 4.47
C GLY A 102 2.99 1.82 4.08
N SER A 103 3.42 2.31 2.92
CA SER A 103 3.21 3.69 2.49
C SER A 103 2.70 3.76 1.06
N TRP A 104 2.04 4.86 0.76
CA TRP A 104 1.64 5.19 -0.60
C TRP A 104 2.74 6.01 -1.31
N PRO A 105 2.72 6.09 -2.64
CA PRO A 105 3.68 6.92 -3.38
C PRO A 105 3.71 8.38 -2.95
N PHE A 106 2.59 8.93 -2.46
CA PHE A 106 2.51 10.29 -1.94
C PHE A 106 3.53 10.57 -0.82
N GLN A 107 3.60 9.72 0.21
CA GLN A 107 4.56 9.89 1.31
C GLN A 107 6.00 9.76 0.79
N VAL A 108 6.25 8.79 -0.09
CA VAL A 108 7.57 8.58 -0.70
C VAL A 108 8.01 9.82 -1.46
N ASN A 109 7.18 10.34 -2.37
CA ASN A 109 7.49 11.52 -3.17
C ASN A 109 7.74 12.75 -2.30
N THR A 110 6.93 12.93 -1.25
CA THR A 110 7.08 14.06 -0.30
C THR A 110 8.39 13.95 0.48
N LEU A 111 8.75 12.77 0.98
CA LEU A 111 10.00 12.55 1.70
C LEU A 111 11.23 12.74 0.79
N VAL A 112 11.17 12.24 -0.45
CA VAL A 112 12.24 12.44 -1.44
C VAL A 112 12.40 13.92 -1.79
N ALA A 113 11.31 14.65 -2.03
CA ALA A 113 11.35 16.09 -2.30
C ALA A 113 11.96 16.89 -1.13
N ASN A 114 11.74 16.42 0.11
CA ASN A 114 12.33 16.97 1.32
C ASN A 114 13.75 16.42 1.61
N GLN A 115 14.39 15.78 0.64
CA GLN A 115 15.75 15.22 0.73
C GLN A 115 15.94 14.25 1.91
N GLN A 116 14.88 13.57 2.33
CA GLN A 116 15.00 12.53 3.34
C GLN A 116 15.65 11.26 2.76
N PRO A 117 16.55 10.61 3.49
CA PRO A 117 17.28 9.44 3.02
C PRO A 117 16.40 8.17 3.09
N ILE A 118 15.42 8.09 2.22
CA ILE A 118 14.47 6.95 2.12
C ILE A 118 14.57 6.27 0.76
N ALA A 119 14.06 5.05 0.69
CA ALA A 119 13.81 4.33 -0.56
C ALA A 119 12.42 3.71 -0.54
N SER A 120 11.78 3.66 -1.70
CA SER A 120 10.55 2.92 -1.93
C SER A 120 10.88 1.53 -2.50
N VAL A 121 10.14 0.53 -2.05
CA VAL A 121 10.28 -0.85 -2.52
C VAL A 121 8.90 -1.47 -2.69
N VAL A 122 8.66 -2.13 -3.80
CA VAL A 122 7.61 -3.14 -3.91
C VAL A 122 8.24 -4.47 -3.46
N PRO A 123 7.78 -5.08 -2.36
CA PRO A 123 8.37 -6.30 -1.84
C PRO A 123 8.29 -7.47 -2.82
N ASP A 124 9.16 -8.47 -2.63
CA ASP A 124 9.16 -9.67 -3.49
C ASP A 124 7.84 -10.45 -3.38
N GLU A 125 7.17 -10.37 -2.24
CA GLU A 125 5.84 -10.96 -1.98
C GLU A 125 4.70 -10.20 -2.69
N GLY A 126 4.98 -9.04 -3.28
CA GLY A 126 3.99 -8.12 -3.84
C GLY A 126 3.46 -7.12 -2.83
N ALA A 127 2.59 -6.25 -3.29
CA ALA A 127 1.91 -5.25 -2.47
C ALA A 127 0.45 -5.11 -2.89
N THR A 128 -0.39 -4.61 -2.01
CA THR A 128 -1.75 -4.20 -2.40
C THR A 128 -1.75 -2.80 -3.00
N GLY A 129 -2.77 -2.49 -3.77
CA GLY A 129 -2.93 -1.17 -4.37
C GLY A 129 -4.35 -0.95 -4.86
N TRP A 130 -4.64 0.26 -5.34
CA TRP A 130 -5.95 0.60 -5.88
C TRP A 130 -5.82 1.42 -7.16
N ALA A 131 -6.92 1.57 -7.88
CA ALA A 131 -7.05 2.48 -9.00
C ALA A 131 -8.15 3.50 -8.71
N ASP A 132 -7.80 4.78 -8.76
CA ASP A 132 -8.81 5.85 -8.76
C ASP A 132 -9.51 5.89 -10.11
N THR A 133 -10.83 5.96 -10.10
CA THR A 133 -11.65 5.89 -11.30
C THR A 133 -12.59 7.08 -11.44
N THR A 134 -12.79 7.53 -12.66
CA THR A 134 -13.84 8.50 -12.99
C THR A 134 -15.11 7.74 -13.38
N MET A 135 -16.23 8.02 -12.70
CA MET A 135 -17.51 7.41 -12.97
C MET A 135 -18.54 8.43 -13.43
N LEU A 136 -19.35 8.03 -14.41
CA LEU A 136 -20.50 8.81 -14.87
C LEU A 136 -21.73 8.41 -14.07
N ALA A 137 -22.36 9.38 -13.40
CA ALA A 137 -23.62 9.13 -12.70
C ALA A 137 -24.73 8.72 -13.69
N ALA A 138 -25.56 7.74 -13.32
CA ALA A 138 -26.64 7.22 -14.19
C ALA A 138 -27.59 8.32 -14.70
N ASN A 139 -27.83 9.34 -13.88
CA ASN A 139 -28.72 10.47 -14.21
C ASN A 139 -27.96 11.76 -14.58
N ALA A 140 -26.74 11.63 -15.13
CA ALA A 140 -25.95 12.80 -15.52
C ALA A 140 -26.69 13.63 -16.58
N LYS A 141 -26.87 14.94 -16.31
CA LYS A 141 -27.57 15.85 -17.23
C LYS A 141 -26.75 16.16 -18.49
N HIS A 142 -25.44 16.04 -18.42
CA HIS A 142 -24.51 16.40 -19.50
C HIS A 142 -23.49 15.29 -19.76
N PRO A 143 -23.92 14.07 -20.18
CA PRO A 143 -23.04 12.93 -20.36
C PRO A 143 -21.92 13.19 -21.38
N ASN A 144 -22.22 13.93 -22.46
CA ASN A 144 -21.20 14.26 -23.46
C ASN A 144 -20.06 15.13 -22.91
N CYS A 145 -20.35 16.04 -21.97
CA CYS A 145 -19.31 16.81 -21.30
C CYS A 145 -18.44 15.91 -20.41
N ALA A 146 -19.05 14.95 -19.71
CA ALA A 146 -18.33 13.99 -18.89
C ALA A 146 -17.40 13.10 -19.73
N TYR A 147 -17.87 12.59 -20.88
CA TYR A 147 -17.01 11.81 -21.78
C TYR A 147 -15.85 12.65 -22.33
N LYS A 148 -16.05 13.89 -22.72
CA LYS A 148 -14.97 14.78 -23.14
C LYS A 148 -13.97 15.06 -22.02
N TRP A 149 -14.45 15.17 -20.78
CA TRP A 149 -13.57 15.28 -19.61
C TRP A 149 -12.72 14.01 -19.43
N MET A 150 -13.33 12.82 -19.53
CA MET A 150 -12.61 11.55 -19.44
C MET A 150 -11.55 11.42 -20.54
N GLU A 151 -11.90 11.74 -21.80
CA GLU A 151 -10.94 11.74 -22.91
C GLU A 151 -9.77 12.71 -22.66
N TRP A 152 -10.07 13.93 -22.21
CA TRP A 152 -9.04 14.91 -21.89
C TRP A 152 -8.15 14.43 -20.72
N SER A 153 -8.72 13.83 -19.70
CA SER A 153 -7.98 13.32 -18.54
C SER A 153 -7.06 12.14 -18.89
N LEU A 154 -7.28 11.44 -20.00
CA LEU A 154 -6.40 10.38 -20.53
C LEU A 154 -5.25 10.93 -21.39
N ASN A 155 -5.17 12.24 -21.62
CA ASN A 155 -4.02 12.82 -22.30
C ASN A 155 -2.74 12.59 -21.46
N ALA A 156 -1.65 12.16 -22.12
CA ALA A 156 -0.41 11.79 -21.41
C ALA A 156 0.16 12.94 -20.56
N LYS A 157 0.09 14.19 -21.05
CA LYS A 157 0.55 15.34 -20.27
C LYS A 157 -0.29 15.56 -19.03
N VAL A 158 -1.64 15.50 -19.16
CA VAL A 158 -2.58 15.69 -18.06
C VAL A 158 -2.40 14.58 -17.02
N GLN A 159 -2.34 13.32 -17.45
CA GLN A 159 -2.10 12.19 -16.57
C GLN A 159 -0.76 12.30 -15.82
N GLY A 160 0.30 12.72 -16.52
CA GLY A 160 1.61 12.90 -15.92
C GLY A 160 1.61 14.00 -14.86
N ASP A 161 0.99 15.14 -15.13
CA ASP A 161 0.89 16.24 -14.18
C ASP A 161 0.06 15.88 -12.94
N VAL A 162 -1.07 15.20 -13.13
CA VAL A 162 -1.94 14.72 -12.03
C VAL A 162 -1.22 13.66 -11.20
N ALA A 163 -0.63 12.65 -11.83
CA ALA A 163 0.09 11.58 -11.13
C ALA A 163 1.29 12.11 -10.33
N ALA A 164 2.02 13.08 -10.88
CA ALA A 164 3.13 13.74 -10.18
C ALA A 164 2.66 14.51 -8.95
N TRP A 165 1.57 15.25 -9.08
CA TRP A 165 1.00 16.04 -7.98
C TRP A 165 0.36 15.16 -6.90
N PHE A 166 -0.37 14.14 -7.31
CA PHE A 166 -1.08 13.24 -6.40
C PHE A 166 -0.15 12.19 -5.75
N GLY A 167 0.97 11.85 -6.41
CA GLY A 167 1.86 10.77 -5.98
C GLY A 167 1.30 9.41 -6.35
N SER A 168 1.11 9.16 -7.64
CA SER A 168 0.56 7.90 -8.16
C SER A 168 1.27 7.47 -9.44
N VAL A 169 0.88 6.33 -9.99
CA VAL A 169 1.30 5.87 -11.32
C VAL A 169 0.22 6.28 -12.32
N PRO A 170 0.56 6.95 -13.43
CA PRO A 170 -0.43 7.30 -14.45
C PRO A 170 -0.97 6.07 -15.17
N ALA A 171 -2.28 6.07 -15.47
CA ALA A 171 -2.91 5.01 -16.25
C ALA A 171 -2.42 4.97 -17.72
N VAL A 172 -1.88 6.07 -18.21
CA VAL A 172 -1.33 6.19 -19.56
C VAL A 172 0.20 6.06 -19.51
N PRO A 173 0.81 4.95 -19.97
CA PRO A 173 2.26 4.73 -19.87
C PRO A 173 3.12 5.81 -20.54
N ALA A 174 2.61 6.44 -21.61
CA ALA A 174 3.30 7.54 -22.28
C ALA A 174 3.50 8.77 -21.36
N ALA A 175 2.72 8.92 -20.30
CA ALA A 175 2.86 9.98 -19.31
C ALA A 175 4.11 9.86 -18.44
N CYS A 176 4.73 8.68 -18.38
CA CYS A 176 5.99 8.44 -17.65
C CYS A 176 7.22 8.99 -18.37
N LYS A 177 7.09 9.52 -19.60
CA LYS A 177 8.21 10.01 -20.39
C LYS A 177 8.11 11.51 -20.57
N GLY A 178 9.24 12.21 -20.32
CA GLY A 178 9.36 13.64 -20.58
C GLY A 178 8.48 14.54 -19.73
N ASN A 179 7.95 14.06 -18.62
CA ASN A 179 7.24 14.88 -17.65
C ASN A 179 8.22 15.40 -16.59
N ALA A 180 8.37 16.72 -16.52
CA ALA A 180 9.33 17.35 -15.61
C ALA A 180 9.02 17.14 -14.12
N LEU A 181 7.75 16.91 -13.76
CA LEU A 181 7.32 16.68 -12.38
C LEU A 181 7.53 15.23 -11.96
N LEU A 182 7.24 14.26 -12.84
CA LEU A 182 7.49 12.85 -12.58
C LEU A 182 8.97 12.50 -12.63
N THR A 183 9.77 13.28 -13.35
CA THR A 183 11.15 12.94 -13.72
C THR A 183 11.24 11.61 -14.50
N ASP A 184 12.44 11.23 -14.97
CA ASP A 184 12.62 9.97 -15.70
C ASP A 184 12.46 8.71 -14.82
N THR A 185 12.48 8.86 -13.49
CA THR A 185 12.43 7.75 -12.52
C THR A 185 11.15 7.74 -11.68
N GLY A 186 10.30 8.77 -11.77
CA GLY A 186 9.13 8.91 -10.90
C GLY A 186 8.14 7.75 -11.01
N CYS A 187 7.82 7.31 -12.22
CA CYS A 187 6.95 6.16 -12.43
C CYS A 187 7.54 4.87 -11.85
N ALA A 188 8.83 4.61 -12.06
CA ALA A 188 9.52 3.45 -11.52
C ALA A 188 9.54 3.49 -9.98
N THR A 189 9.84 4.66 -9.40
CA THR A 189 9.81 4.87 -7.94
C THR A 189 8.43 4.60 -7.35
N ASN A 190 7.35 4.94 -8.09
CA ASN A 190 5.98 4.70 -7.67
C ASN A 190 5.47 3.28 -7.98
N GLY A 191 6.31 2.39 -8.51
CA GLY A 191 6.01 0.97 -8.69
C GLY A 191 5.59 0.55 -10.09
N PHE A 192 5.69 1.41 -11.11
CA PHE A 192 5.28 1.09 -12.48
C PHE A 192 5.95 -0.19 -13.03
N ASP A 193 7.24 -0.39 -12.77
CA ASP A 193 8.00 -1.55 -13.28
C ASP A 193 7.67 -2.86 -12.53
N ASN A 194 6.90 -2.80 -11.44
CA ASN A 194 6.47 -3.94 -10.64
C ASN A 194 4.94 -4.07 -10.60
N PHE A 195 4.26 -3.58 -11.63
CA PHE A 195 2.79 -3.53 -11.67
C PHE A 195 2.16 -4.93 -11.63
N ASP A 196 2.85 -5.94 -12.13
CA ASP A 196 2.48 -7.36 -12.07
C ASP A 196 2.47 -7.93 -10.64
N LYS A 197 3.15 -7.26 -9.70
CA LYS A 197 3.17 -7.62 -8.27
C LYS A 197 2.12 -6.88 -7.45
N ILE A 198 1.31 -6.02 -8.06
CA ILE A 198 0.29 -5.25 -7.37
C ILE A 198 -1.04 -5.99 -7.39
N HIS A 199 -1.54 -6.32 -6.20
CA HIS A 199 -2.84 -6.92 -5.99
C HIS A 199 -3.88 -5.84 -5.74
N PHE A 200 -4.72 -5.55 -6.75
CA PHE A 200 -5.72 -4.50 -6.66
C PHE A 200 -6.77 -4.78 -5.61
N TRP A 201 -7.09 -3.77 -4.82
CA TRP A 201 -8.07 -3.85 -3.75
C TRP A 201 -9.41 -4.35 -4.26
N ARG A 202 -9.94 -5.34 -3.54
CA ARG A 202 -11.30 -5.87 -3.68
C ARG A 202 -11.91 -5.95 -2.29
N THR A 203 -13.21 -5.74 -2.23
CA THR A 203 -13.95 -5.94 -0.97
C THR A 203 -14.02 -7.44 -0.67
N PRO A 204 -13.49 -7.91 0.47
CA PRO A 204 -13.68 -9.29 0.89
C PRO A 204 -15.15 -9.63 1.11
N GLU A 205 -15.62 -10.72 0.49
CA GLU A 205 -17.00 -11.18 0.54
C GLU A 205 -17.10 -12.54 1.26
N ALA A 206 -18.29 -12.84 1.82
CA ALA A 206 -18.53 -14.12 2.47
C ALA A 206 -18.54 -15.30 1.48
N ALA A 207 -19.00 -15.07 0.25
CA ALA A 207 -18.93 -16.05 -0.83
C ALA A 207 -17.68 -15.76 -1.68
N CYS A 208 -16.83 -16.76 -1.85
CA CYS A 208 -15.55 -16.63 -2.56
C CYS A 208 -15.23 -17.90 -3.37
N ALA A 209 -14.16 -17.86 -4.17
CA ALA A 209 -13.78 -18.99 -5.04
C ALA A 209 -13.50 -20.29 -4.27
N GLN A 210 -13.05 -20.20 -3.02
CA GLN A 210 -12.80 -21.38 -2.17
C GLN A 210 -14.04 -21.80 -1.32
N GLY A 211 -15.21 -21.18 -1.52
CA GLY A 211 -16.48 -21.49 -0.84
C GLY A 211 -16.89 -20.41 0.15
N THR A 212 -16.42 -20.46 1.40
CA THR A 212 -16.77 -19.48 2.44
C THR A 212 -15.53 -18.74 2.92
N CYS A 213 -15.59 -17.42 2.86
CA CYS A 213 -14.53 -16.51 3.28
C CYS A 213 -15.03 -15.52 4.34
N VAL A 214 -14.09 -14.86 5.01
CA VAL A 214 -14.38 -13.86 6.03
C VAL A 214 -14.69 -12.52 5.37
N PRO A 215 -15.90 -11.96 5.55
CA PRO A 215 -16.32 -10.74 4.86
C PRO A 215 -15.67 -9.47 5.45
N TYR A 216 -15.63 -8.39 4.66
CA TYR A 216 -15.02 -7.13 5.04
C TYR A 216 -15.57 -6.52 6.34
N SER A 217 -16.83 -6.75 6.66
CA SER A 217 -17.41 -6.30 7.93
C SER A 217 -16.68 -6.88 9.17
N ARG A 218 -16.24 -8.14 9.08
CA ARG A 218 -15.39 -8.78 10.08
C ARG A 218 -13.99 -8.17 10.10
N TRP A 219 -13.40 -7.93 8.91
CA TRP A 219 -12.10 -7.27 8.81
C TRP A 219 -12.09 -5.92 9.51
N ALA A 220 -13.13 -5.10 9.29
CA ALA A 220 -13.26 -3.78 9.92
C ALA A 220 -13.29 -3.86 11.45
N THR A 221 -14.07 -4.81 11.99
CA THR A 221 -14.20 -4.98 13.45
C THR A 221 -12.91 -5.52 14.08
N ASP A 222 -12.36 -6.59 13.48
CA ASP A 222 -11.24 -7.32 14.08
C ASP A 222 -9.92 -6.52 13.96
N TYR A 223 -9.77 -5.70 12.91
CA TYR A 223 -8.59 -4.84 12.76
C TYR A 223 -8.55 -3.72 13.80
N VAL A 224 -9.70 -3.13 14.12
CA VAL A 224 -9.80 -2.16 15.22
C VAL A 224 -9.33 -2.80 16.54
N ALA A 225 -9.75 -4.04 16.81
CA ALA A 225 -9.30 -4.77 18.00
C ALA A 225 -7.79 -5.08 17.99
N VAL A 226 -7.19 -5.33 16.82
CA VAL A 226 -5.73 -5.48 16.69
C VAL A 226 -5.00 -4.18 17.01
N MET A 227 -5.53 -3.05 16.60
CA MET A 227 -4.93 -1.72 16.87
C MET A 227 -5.05 -1.28 18.32
N GLY A 228 -5.78 -1.99 19.15
CA GLY A 228 -5.97 -1.66 20.58
C GLY A 228 -7.19 -0.78 20.85
N GLY A 229 -8.18 -0.78 19.96
CA GLY A 229 -9.47 -0.10 20.09
C GLY A 229 -10.48 -0.87 20.92
#